data_a65444368aae6316e82701f5bf7c579e
#
_entry.id   a65444368aae6316e82701f5bf7c579e
#
_cell.length_a   1.000
_cell.length_b   1.000
_cell.length_c   1.000
_cell.angle_alpha   90.00
_cell.angle_beta   90.00
_cell.angle_gamma   90.00
#
_symmetry.space_group_name_H-M   'P 1'
#
loop_
_entity.id
_entity.type
_entity.pdbx_description
1 polymer ?
#
loop_
_entity_poly.entity_id
_entity_poly.type
_entity_poly.pdbx_seq_one_letter_code
_entity_poly.pdbx_strand_id
1 'polypeptide(L)'
;MIEYTVKVYDNGDTCWYINGKFHREGDKPAAEHANGDKSWWINGKLHREGDKPATEYASGTKEWWLNDERHREGDKPAIEHADGSESWWLNGKRHREGDKPAIEYISGTKEWHINDKRHRENGAAVIYANGDKEWWLNGKYISETAHAELTQPTKELTVADIEKLLGHKVKVVK
;
A
#
# COMPACT_ATOMS: atom_id res chain seq x y z
N MET A 1 -3.83 -39.09 0.41
CA MET A 1 -4.01 -38.63 1.82
C MET A 1 -2.93 -37.56 2.04
N ILE A 2 -3.30 -36.39 2.53
CA ILE A 2 -2.32 -35.33 2.83
C ILE A 2 -1.82 -35.58 4.24
N GLU A 3 -0.50 -35.61 4.40
CA GLU A 3 0.14 -35.81 5.69
C GLU A 3 0.65 -34.47 6.24
N TYR A 4 0.19 -34.11 7.42
CA TYR A 4 0.62 -32.92 8.14
C TYR A 4 1.64 -33.26 9.21
N THR A 5 2.67 -32.44 9.35
CA THR A 5 3.44 -32.35 10.59
C THR A 5 2.82 -31.23 11.43
N VAL A 6 2.28 -31.56 12.59
CA VAL A 6 1.75 -30.58 13.53
C VAL A 6 2.74 -30.42 14.68
N LYS A 7 3.17 -29.17 14.96
CA LYS A 7 4.02 -28.86 16.12
C LYS A 7 3.22 -28.05 17.11
N VAL A 8 3.19 -28.49 18.35
CA VAL A 8 2.67 -27.77 19.51
C VAL A 8 3.90 -27.36 20.33
N TYR A 9 4.04 -26.08 20.57
CA TYR A 9 5.15 -25.50 21.31
C TYR A 9 4.79 -25.31 22.79
N ASP A 10 5.78 -25.25 23.66
CA ASP A 10 5.58 -25.09 25.12
C ASP A 10 4.85 -23.80 25.49
N ASN A 11 4.96 -22.76 24.65
CA ASN A 11 4.22 -21.49 24.80
C ASN A 11 2.74 -21.58 24.38
N GLY A 12 2.29 -22.73 23.89
CA GLY A 12 0.91 -22.96 23.43
C GLY A 12 0.67 -22.69 21.95
N ASP A 13 1.67 -22.25 21.18
CA ASP A 13 1.55 -22.08 19.74
C ASP A 13 1.35 -23.43 19.06
N THR A 14 0.51 -23.46 18.02
CA THR A 14 0.30 -24.64 17.18
C THR A 14 0.52 -24.31 15.73
N CYS A 15 1.37 -25.08 15.05
CA CYS A 15 1.76 -24.85 13.67
C CYS A 15 1.60 -26.11 12.82
N TRP A 16 1.09 -25.95 11.60
CA TRP A 16 0.86 -27.01 10.62
C TRP A 16 1.82 -26.89 9.44
N TYR A 17 2.39 -28.00 9.04
CA TYR A 17 3.37 -28.07 7.96
C TYR A 17 3.03 -29.20 6.99
N ILE A 18 3.30 -28.95 5.70
CA ILE A 18 3.39 -29.98 4.67
C ILE A 18 4.80 -29.88 4.05
N ASN A 19 5.52 -31.00 3.97
CA ASN A 19 6.90 -31.05 3.46
C ASN A 19 7.81 -29.98 4.10
N GLY A 20 7.69 -29.77 5.41
CA GLY A 20 8.49 -28.82 6.18
C GLY A 20 8.14 -27.33 5.97
N LYS A 21 7.11 -27.01 5.18
CA LYS A 21 6.65 -25.65 4.94
C LYS A 21 5.32 -25.40 5.65
N PHE A 22 5.14 -24.20 6.19
CA PHE A 22 3.84 -23.78 6.72
C PHE A 22 2.75 -23.96 5.67
N HIS A 23 1.75 -24.77 6.01
CA HIS A 23 0.61 -25.05 5.14
C HIS A 23 -0.53 -25.69 5.92
N ARG A 24 -1.74 -25.21 5.67
CA ARG A 24 -2.96 -25.89 6.14
C ARG A 24 -4.10 -25.65 5.16
N GLU A 25 -4.72 -26.74 4.71
CA GLU A 25 -5.84 -26.67 3.76
C GLU A 25 -7.17 -26.35 4.44
N GLY A 26 -8.18 -26.09 3.60
CA GLY A 26 -9.54 -25.90 4.06
C GLY A 26 -9.77 -24.54 4.73
N ASP A 27 -9.06 -23.50 4.28
CA ASP A 27 -9.18 -22.13 4.81
C ASP A 27 -8.96 -22.07 6.35
N LYS A 28 -8.04 -22.90 6.85
CA LYS A 28 -7.63 -22.92 8.26
C LYS A 28 -6.26 -22.28 8.43
N PRO A 29 -5.99 -21.59 9.56
CA PRO A 29 -4.68 -21.00 9.81
C PRO A 29 -3.60 -22.09 9.94
N ALA A 30 -2.45 -21.90 9.32
CA ALA A 30 -1.30 -22.76 9.44
C ALA A 30 -0.44 -22.46 10.69
N ALA A 31 -0.66 -21.30 11.32
CA ALA A 31 -0.15 -21.01 12.66
C ALA A 31 -1.27 -20.38 13.51
N GLU A 32 -1.44 -20.90 14.70
CA GLU A 32 -2.31 -20.41 15.76
C GLU A 32 -1.43 -20.15 16.98
N HIS A 33 -1.32 -18.86 17.38
CA HIS A 33 -0.48 -18.46 18.51
C HIS A 33 -1.29 -18.42 19.81
N ALA A 34 -0.62 -18.67 20.92
CA ALA A 34 -1.24 -18.68 22.25
C ALA A 34 -1.87 -17.33 22.63
N ASN A 35 -1.37 -16.23 22.06
CA ASN A 35 -1.96 -14.90 22.25
C ASN A 35 -3.22 -14.66 21.41
N GLY A 36 -3.63 -15.62 20.58
CA GLY A 36 -4.80 -15.56 19.72
C GLY A 36 -4.54 -15.08 18.29
N ASP A 37 -3.30 -14.72 17.94
CA ASP A 37 -2.96 -14.38 16.57
C ASP A 37 -3.05 -15.62 15.66
N LYS A 38 -3.47 -15.41 14.42
CA LYS A 38 -3.61 -16.47 13.42
C LYS A 38 -2.99 -16.05 12.12
N SER A 39 -2.34 -16.99 11.44
CA SER A 39 -1.82 -16.74 10.10
C SER A 39 -2.06 -17.92 9.15
N TRP A 40 -2.38 -17.58 7.90
CA TRP A 40 -2.67 -18.50 6.82
C TRP A 40 -1.49 -18.58 5.87
N TRP A 41 -1.05 -19.78 5.59
CA TRP A 41 0.13 -20.04 4.79
C TRP A 41 -0.17 -21.14 3.79
N ILE A 42 0.28 -20.92 2.55
CA ILE A 42 0.22 -21.90 1.47
C ILE A 42 1.64 -22.15 0.97
N ASN A 43 2.11 -23.38 1.07
CA ASN A 43 3.46 -23.77 0.62
C ASN A 43 4.60 -22.92 1.19
N GLY A 44 4.49 -22.49 2.45
CA GLY A 44 5.47 -21.69 3.15
C GLY A 44 5.42 -20.19 2.86
N LYS A 45 4.39 -19.74 2.13
CA LYS A 45 4.15 -18.32 1.87
C LYS A 45 2.91 -17.83 2.59
N LEU A 46 2.99 -16.66 3.17
CA LEU A 46 1.86 -15.99 3.78
C LEU A 46 0.85 -15.61 2.71
N HIS A 47 -0.31 -16.27 2.77
CA HIS A 47 -1.33 -16.20 1.72
C HIS A 47 -2.66 -16.74 2.24
N ARG A 48 -3.76 -16.07 1.87
CA ARG A 48 -5.11 -16.59 2.03
C ARG A 48 -5.98 -16.18 0.85
N GLU A 49 -6.69 -17.14 0.28
CA GLU A 49 -7.55 -16.90 -0.89
C GLU A 49 -8.89 -16.26 -0.50
N GLY A 50 -9.58 -15.71 -1.50
CA GLY A 50 -10.97 -15.27 -1.37
C GLY A 50 -11.15 -13.93 -0.66
N ASP A 51 -10.24 -12.96 -0.85
CA ASP A 51 -10.29 -11.62 -0.24
C ASP A 51 -10.43 -11.66 1.29
N LYS A 52 -9.75 -12.63 1.92
CA LYS A 52 -9.70 -12.79 3.37
C LYS A 52 -8.31 -12.41 3.90
N PRO A 53 -8.20 -11.90 5.14
CA PRO A 53 -6.89 -11.58 5.72
C PRO A 53 -6.06 -12.84 5.92
N ALA A 54 -4.79 -12.80 5.53
CA ALA A 54 -3.83 -13.88 5.76
C ALA A 54 -3.20 -13.81 7.16
N THR A 55 -3.36 -12.69 7.87
CA THR A 55 -3.02 -12.55 9.28
C THR A 55 -4.17 -11.86 10.02
N GLU A 56 -4.59 -12.46 11.11
CA GLU A 56 -5.57 -11.92 12.05
C GLU A 56 -4.90 -11.84 13.42
N TYR A 57 -4.70 -10.62 13.92
CA TYR A 57 -4.10 -10.40 15.24
C TYR A 57 -5.18 -10.37 16.32
N ALA A 58 -4.87 -10.83 17.50
CA ALA A 58 -5.76 -10.78 18.68
C ALA A 58 -6.15 -9.33 19.05
N SER A 59 -5.31 -8.35 18.65
CA SER A 59 -5.61 -6.93 18.79
C SER A 59 -6.78 -6.46 17.92
N GLY A 60 -7.18 -7.24 16.91
CA GLY A 60 -8.19 -6.90 15.90
C GLY A 60 -7.60 -6.39 14.58
N THR A 61 -6.29 -6.16 14.50
CA THR A 61 -5.63 -5.81 13.24
C THR A 61 -5.71 -6.99 12.26
N LYS A 62 -5.97 -6.68 10.99
CA LYS A 62 -6.03 -7.66 9.91
C LYS A 62 -5.13 -7.25 8.77
N GLU A 63 -4.44 -8.23 8.17
CA GLU A 63 -3.55 -7.98 7.04
C GLU A 63 -3.82 -8.96 5.89
N TRP A 64 -3.88 -8.42 4.67
CA TRP A 64 -4.02 -9.17 3.42
C TRP A 64 -2.66 -9.35 2.78
N TRP A 65 -2.35 -10.59 2.46
CA TRP A 65 -1.08 -10.98 1.88
C TRP A 65 -1.31 -11.91 0.69
N LEU A 66 -0.54 -11.68 -0.35
CA LEU A 66 -0.48 -12.51 -1.55
C LEU A 66 0.96 -12.96 -1.76
N ASN A 67 1.26 -14.25 -1.47
CA ASN A 67 2.59 -14.84 -1.66
C ASN A 67 3.74 -14.08 -0.97
N ASP A 68 3.61 -13.74 0.32
CA ASP A 68 4.53 -12.97 1.16
C ASP A 68 4.57 -11.46 0.90
N GLU A 69 3.75 -10.95 0.01
CA GLU A 69 3.64 -9.52 -0.24
C GLU A 69 2.30 -8.98 0.27
N ARG A 70 2.32 -7.86 1.02
CA ARG A 70 1.08 -7.18 1.39
C ARG A 70 0.38 -6.71 0.14
N HIS A 71 -0.85 -7.17 -0.05
CA HIS A 71 -1.61 -6.92 -1.25
C HIS A 71 -3.09 -7.15 -1.02
N ARG A 72 -3.94 -6.25 -1.51
CA ARG A 72 -5.38 -6.50 -1.61
C ARG A 72 -5.95 -5.81 -2.85
N GLU A 73 -6.69 -6.57 -3.64
CA GLU A 73 -7.32 -6.10 -4.88
C GLU A 73 -8.54 -5.19 -4.62
N GLY A 74 -8.92 -4.43 -5.65
CA GLY A 74 -10.20 -3.72 -5.67
C GLY A 74 -10.25 -2.44 -4.84
N ASP A 75 -9.14 -1.70 -4.74
CA ASP A 75 -9.05 -0.44 -3.98
C ASP A 75 -9.45 -0.60 -2.49
N LYS A 76 -9.16 -1.76 -1.90
CA LYS A 76 -9.39 -2.07 -0.50
C LYS A 76 -8.09 -1.98 0.30
N PRO A 77 -8.11 -1.61 1.59
CA PRO A 77 -6.90 -1.60 2.41
C PRO A 77 -6.34 -3.01 2.60
N ALA A 78 -5.02 -3.15 2.44
CA ALA A 78 -4.32 -4.40 2.74
C ALA A 78 -3.97 -4.54 4.23
N ILE A 79 -4.12 -3.47 5.01
CA ILE A 79 -4.07 -3.51 6.47
C ILE A 79 -5.26 -2.72 7.00
N GLU A 80 -6.07 -3.38 7.83
CA GLU A 80 -7.09 -2.77 8.67
C GLU A 80 -6.56 -2.83 10.12
N HIS A 81 -6.17 -1.69 10.68
CA HIS A 81 -5.62 -1.61 12.03
C HIS A 81 -6.73 -1.67 13.08
N ALA A 82 -6.40 -2.19 14.26
CA ALA A 82 -7.34 -2.30 15.38
C ALA A 82 -7.89 -0.95 15.86
N ASP A 83 -7.15 0.14 15.61
CA ASP A 83 -7.58 1.50 15.93
C ASP A 83 -8.51 2.13 14.88
N GLY A 84 -8.77 1.42 13.78
CA GLY A 84 -9.56 1.89 12.65
C GLY A 84 -8.77 2.63 11.58
N SER A 85 -7.44 2.75 11.72
CA SER A 85 -6.58 3.24 10.64
C SER A 85 -6.49 2.21 9.52
N GLU A 86 -6.32 2.66 8.29
CA GLU A 86 -6.25 1.81 7.10
C GLU A 86 -5.02 2.11 6.27
N SER A 87 -4.45 1.09 5.62
CA SER A 87 -3.37 1.29 4.67
C SER A 87 -3.46 0.38 3.45
N TRP A 88 -3.18 0.98 2.28
CA TRP A 88 -3.23 0.35 0.96
C TRP A 88 -1.85 -0.06 0.50
N TRP A 89 -1.76 -1.29 0.03
CA TRP A 89 -0.53 -1.90 -0.42
C TRP A 89 -0.77 -2.67 -1.71
N LEU A 90 0.16 -2.53 -2.63
CA LEU A 90 0.16 -3.23 -3.90
C LEU A 90 1.54 -3.89 -4.09
N ASN A 91 1.56 -5.22 -4.20
CA ASN A 91 2.79 -6.00 -4.39
C ASN A 91 3.89 -5.62 -3.38
N GLY A 92 3.55 -5.66 -2.10
CA GLY A 92 4.45 -5.41 -0.98
C GLY A 92 4.82 -3.94 -0.73
N LYS A 93 4.30 -3.00 -1.53
CA LYS A 93 4.62 -1.57 -1.40
C LYS A 93 3.38 -0.74 -1.06
N ARG A 94 3.54 0.26 -0.20
CA ARG A 94 2.48 1.25 0.03
C ARG A 94 2.15 1.98 -1.26
N HIS A 95 0.92 1.84 -1.69
CA HIS A 95 0.46 2.38 -2.96
C HIS A 95 -1.06 2.42 -3.01
N ARG A 96 -1.64 3.49 -3.54
CA ARG A 96 -3.05 3.54 -3.89
C ARG A 96 -3.23 4.41 -5.13
N GLU A 97 -3.96 3.86 -6.11
CA GLU A 97 -4.25 4.54 -7.38
C GLU A 97 -5.31 5.66 -7.23
N GLY A 98 -5.38 6.52 -8.25
CA GLY A 98 -6.49 7.46 -8.38
C GLY A 98 -6.44 8.68 -7.47
N ASP A 99 -5.25 9.19 -7.15
CA ASP A 99 -5.04 10.35 -6.26
C ASP A 99 -5.69 10.20 -4.87
N LYS A 100 -5.75 8.95 -4.37
CA LYS A 100 -6.29 8.62 -3.06
C LYS A 100 -5.15 8.40 -2.06
N PRO A 101 -5.35 8.67 -0.75
CA PRO A 101 -4.33 8.41 0.26
C PRO A 101 -4.09 6.90 0.41
N ALA A 102 -2.82 6.50 0.50
CA ALA A 102 -2.41 5.12 0.76
C ALA A 102 -2.39 4.79 2.26
N ILE A 103 -2.50 5.79 3.13
CA ILE A 103 -2.73 5.62 4.57
C ILE A 103 -3.79 6.62 5.00
N GLU A 104 -4.80 6.11 5.70
CA GLU A 104 -5.81 6.91 6.38
C GLU A 104 -5.78 6.56 7.88
N TYR A 105 -5.32 7.51 8.70
CA TYR A 105 -5.26 7.33 10.14
C TYR A 105 -6.61 7.67 10.79
N ILE A 106 -6.98 6.97 11.85
CA ILE A 106 -8.18 7.29 12.64
C ILE A 106 -8.16 8.73 13.18
N SER A 107 -6.98 9.32 13.36
CA SER A 107 -6.83 10.73 13.74
C SER A 107 -7.31 11.71 12.67
N GLY A 108 -7.55 11.26 11.44
CA GLY A 108 -7.86 12.08 10.28
C GLY A 108 -6.64 12.48 9.44
N THR A 109 -5.43 12.15 9.87
CA THR A 109 -4.21 12.33 9.04
C THR A 109 -4.27 11.41 7.82
N LYS A 110 -3.85 11.92 6.67
CA LYS A 110 -3.83 11.18 5.40
C LYS A 110 -2.48 11.30 4.73
N GLU A 111 -1.99 10.19 4.16
CA GLU A 111 -0.71 10.16 3.44
C GLU A 111 -0.88 9.52 2.06
N TRP A 112 -0.33 10.17 1.04
CA TRP A 112 -0.27 9.66 -0.33
C TRP A 112 1.09 9.04 -0.61
N HIS A 113 1.07 7.80 -1.07
CA HIS A 113 2.27 7.05 -1.40
C HIS A 113 2.15 6.39 -2.77
N ILE A 114 3.23 6.42 -3.52
CA ILE A 114 3.43 5.64 -4.73
C ILE A 114 4.71 4.82 -4.56
N ASN A 115 4.59 3.50 -4.55
CA ASN A 115 5.71 2.57 -4.40
C ASN A 115 6.59 2.90 -3.18
N ASP A 116 5.98 2.98 -1.98
CA ASP A 116 6.56 3.33 -0.68
C ASP A 116 7.07 4.76 -0.51
N LYS A 117 7.05 5.57 -1.55
CA LYS A 117 7.50 6.96 -1.47
C LYS A 117 6.31 7.88 -1.29
N ARG A 118 6.39 8.82 -0.34
CA ARG A 118 5.43 9.92 -0.27
C ARG A 118 5.44 10.66 -1.59
N HIS A 119 4.29 10.73 -2.22
CA HIS A 119 4.14 11.32 -3.54
C HIS A 119 2.70 11.72 -3.79
N ARG A 120 2.49 12.94 -4.29
CA ARG A 120 1.21 13.37 -4.84
C ARG A 120 1.43 14.52 -5.78
N GLU A 121 0.89 14.42 -7.01
CA GLU A 121 0.98 15.50 -8.01
C GLU A 121 -0.13 16.54 -7.84
N ASN A 122 -1.31 16.13 -7.38
CA ASN A 122 -2.49 17.00 -7.29
C ASN A 122 -2.66 17.63 -5.90
N GLY A 123 -1.58 17.86 -5.15
CA GLY A 123 -1.64 18.50 -3.85
C GLY A 123 -0.62 17.99 -2.83
N ALA A 124 -0.87 18.30 -1.55
CA ALA A 124 -0.02 17.85 -0.47
C ALA A 124 -0.08 16.32 -0.31
N ALA A 125 1.09 15.68 -0.18
CA ALA A 125 1.21 14.23 0.00
C ALA A 125 1.00 13.79 1.46
N VAL A 126 1.03 14.71 2.43
CA VAL A 126 0.58 14.50 3.80
C VAL A 126 -0.37 15.63 4.17
N ILE A 127 -1.50 15.27 4.74
CA ILE A 127 -2.46 16.21 5.33
C ILE A 127 -2.70 15.73 6.75
N TYR A 128 -2.24 16.50 7.72
CA TYR A 128 -2.40 16.20 9.14
C TYR A 128 -3.80 16.52 9.64
N ALA A 129 -4.22 15.87 10.72
CA ALA A 129 -5.53 16.11 11.35
C ALA A 129 -5.76 17.56 11.79
N ASN A 130 -4.70 18.31 12.11
CA ASN A 130 -4.73 19.72 12.47
C ASN A 130 -4.80 20.67 11.24
N GLY A 131 -4.77 20.11 10.03
CA GLY A 131 -4.79 20.85 8.77
C GLY A 131 -3.43 21.20 8.19
N ASP A 132 -2.34 20.94 8.91
CA ASP A 132 -0.99 21.12 8.36
C ASP A 132 -0.76 20.23 7.15
N LYS A 133 0.11 20.66 6.24
CA LYS A 133 0.35 19.99 4.96
C LYS A 133 1.83 19.85 4.66
N GLU A 134 2.18 18.75 4.00
CA GLU A 134 3.51 18.51 3.47
C GLU A 134 3.44 18.11 1.99
N TRP A 135 4.30 18.71 1.17
CA TRP A 135 4.39 18.43 -0.25
C TRP A 135 5.59 17.53 -0.54
N TRP A 136 5.34 16.41 -1.19
CA TRP A 136 6.34 15.41 -1.50
C TRP A 136 6.19 14.91 -2.93
N LEU A 137 7.28 14.90 -3.70
CA LEU A 137 7.36 14.27 -5.01
C LEU A 137 8.47 13.21 -5.00
N ASN A 138 8.10 11.95 -5.30
CA ASN A 138 9.02 10.82 -5.34
C ASN A 138 9.86 10.63 -4.06
N GLY A 139 9.27 10.88 -2.90
CA GLY A 139 9.91 10.77 -1.59
C GLY A 139 10.79 11.96 -1.21
N LYS A 140 10.79 13.04 -1.99
CA LYS A 140 11.52 14.27 -1.70
C LYS A 140 10.55 15.33 -1.20
N TYR A 141 10.82 15.88 -0.02
CA TYR A 141 10.10 17.02 0.53
C TYR A 141 10.42 18.29 -0.26
N ILE A 142 9.41 19.07 -0.57
CA ILE A 142 9.50 20.33 -1.33
C ILE A 142 8.56 21.38 -0.74
N SER A 143 8.77 22.64 -1.06
CA SER A 143 7.81 23.70 -0.70
C SER A 143 6.53 23.58 -1.54
N GLU A 144 5.44 24.14 -1.05
CA GLU A 144 4.17 24.26 -1.81
C GLU A 144 4.37 24.96 -3.16
N THR A 145 5.15 26.05 -3.17
CA THR A 145 5.46 26.80 -4.39
C THR A 145 6.22 25.92 -5.40
N ALA A 146 7.28 25.24 -4.95
CA ALA A 146 8.05 24.33 -5.81
C ALA A 146 7.18 23.18 -6.33
N HIS A 147 6.27 22.65 -5.50
CA HIS A 147 5.32 21.62 -5.92
C HIS A 147 4.42 22.14 -7.05
N ALA A 148 3.82 23.33 -6.87
CA ALA A 148 2.97 23.94 -7.89
C ALA A 148 3.71 24.16 -9.22
N GLU A 149 4.98 24.61 -9.17
CA GLU A 149 5.81 24.80 -10.36
C GLU A 149 6.13 23.48 -11.08
N LEU A 150 6.45 22.41 -10.33
CA LEU A 150 6.85 21.11 -10.88
C LEU A 150 5.68 20.27 -11.40
N THR A 151 4.47 20.51 -10.89
CA THR A 151 3.27 19.74 -11.27
C THR A 151 2.34 20.48 -12.25
N GLN A 152 2.68 21.71 -12.62
CA GLN A 152 1.93 22.38 -13.68
C GLN A 152 2.03 21.59 -14.99
N PRO A 153 0.92 21.39 -15.69
CA PRO A 153 0.97 20.78 -17.00
C PRO A 153 1.86 21.64 -17.91
N THR A 154 2.81 21.03 -18.60
CA THR A 154 3.57 21.71 -19.64
C THR A 154 2.59 22.33 -20.62
N LYS A 155 2.57 23.66 -20.70
CA LYS A 155 1.72 24.35 -21.64
C LYS A 155 2.22 24.01 -23.04
N GLU A 156 1.45 23.21 -23.76
CA GLU A 156 1.70 23.03 -25.20
C GLU A 156 1.49 24.38 -25.88
N LEU A 157 2.58 24.93 -26.39
CA LEU A 157 2.52 26.16 -27.17
C LEU A 157 2.27 25.80 -28.64
N THR A 158 1.27 26.42 -29.23
CA THR A 158 1.12 26.34 -30.68
C THR A 158 2.24 27.11 -31.37
N VAL A 159 2.46 26.86 -32.66
CA VAL A 159 3.44 27.64 -33.46
C VAL A 159 3.11 29.13 -33.38
N ALA A 160 1.85 29.47 -33.39
CA ALA A 160 1.39 30.88 -33.26
C ALA A 160 1.75 31.50 -31.90
N ASP A 161 1.67 30.72 -30.79
CA ASP A 161 2.09 31.19 -29.47
C ASP A 161 3.58 31.42 -29.41
N ILE A 162 4.37 30.51 -30.03
CA ILE A 162 5.83 30.63 -30.12
C ILE A 162 6.22 31.85 -30.96
N GLU A 163 5.59 32.06 -32.12
CA GLU A 163 5.82 33.21 -32.97
C GLU A 163 5.53 34.51 -32.25
N LYS A 164 4.43 34.57 -31.46
CA LYS A 164 4.06 35.71 -30.64
C LYS A 164 5.10 36.00 -29.54
N LEU A 165 5.63 34.96 -28.89
CA LEU A 165 6.66 35.10 -27.85
C LEU A 165 8.00 35.55 -28.40
N LEU A 166 8.39 35.09 -29.60
CA LEU A 166 9.66 35.38 -30.24
C LEU A 166 9.64 36.66 -31.07
N GLY A 167 8.48 37.17 -31.42
CA GLY A 167 8.29 38.35 -32.26
C GLY A 167 8.63 38.12 -33.75
N HIS A 168 8.77 36.86 -34.17
CA HIS A 168 9.05 36.52 -35.59
C HIS A 168 8.49 35.12 -35.93
N LYS A 169 8.35 34.84 -37.22
CA LYS A 169 7.85 33.56 -37.72
C LYS A 169 8.80 32.39 -37.47
N VAL A 170 8.26 31.24 -37.11
CA VAL A 170 8.98 30.02 -36.82
C VAL A 170 8.66 28.93 -37.84
N LYS A 171 9.66 28.22 -38.35
CA LYS A 171 9.48 27.05 -39.21
C LYS A 171 9.77 25.80 -38.40
N VAL A 172 8.75 24.93 -38.21
CA VAL A 172 8.97 23.61 -37.62
C VAL A 172 9.56 22.68 -38.66
N VAL A 173 10.78 22.20 -38.43
CA VAL A 173 11.43 21.16 -39.26
C VAL A 173 11.21 19.82 -38.56
N LYS A 174 10.71 18.85 -39.33
CA LYS A 174 10.56 17.46 -38.88
C LYS A 174 11.88 16.72 -38.99
#